data_aeb8aa446fb1b171b0593890c05e9507
#
_entry.id   aeb8aa446fb1b171b0593890c05e9507
#
_cell.length_a   1.000
_cell.length_b   1.000
_cell.length_c   1.000
_cell.angle_alpha   90.00
_cell.angle_beta   90.00
_cell.angle_gamma   90.00
#
_symmetry.space_group_name_H-M   'P 1'
#
loop_
_entity.id
_entity.type
_entity.pdbx_description
1 polymer ?
#
loop_
_entity_poly.entity_id
_entity_poly.type
_entity_poly.pdbx_seq_one_letter_code
_entity_poly.pdbx_strand_id
1 'polypeptide(L)'
;MSPTAATKVLIIGYVWPEPRSSAAGGHMMQILQSFLDQGWELTFSSPANEGEHKEDLTALGIRECPIELNNASFDRFVAELAPDIVLFDQFMMEEQFGWRVEQHCPNALRVLETSDLQCLRHARHQRLKDVLKEGTEEDDFSPLFAQAPEQEFQHMSVTDLAKREIAAIYRCDLSLMISEVEIELLVQQFHLPPALLHWCPLMLEQLPQGFAPFEQRAHLLSIGNFRHAPNWDAVLWMKNRVWPLIRQQLPGAQLHLYGAYTPPKAAALHNPAQGFHIMNWAEDALQVMSAARICLAPLRFGAGIKGKLLDAMLCGTPSVTTPVGSESMSQDGLPWP
;
A
#
# COMPACT_ATOMS: atom_id res chain seq x y z
N MET A 1 30.11 -27.70 16.35
CA MET A 1 29.85 -26.34 15.86
C MET A 1 28.97 -25.70 16.90
N SER A 2 29.38 -24.59 17.53
CA SER A 2 28.50 -23.86 18.41
C SER A 2 27.30 -23.39 17.57
N PRO A 3 26.07 -23.43 18.10
CA PRO A 3 24.94 -22.89 17.38
C PRO A 3 25.25 -21.39 17.12
N THR A 4 25.28 -20.98 15.86
CA THR A 4 25.28 -19.56 15.52
C THR A 4 24.05 -18.95 16.16
N ALA A 5 24.22 -17.86 16.91
CA ALA A 5 23.09 -17.13 17.50
C ALA A 5 22.11 -16.77 16.36
N ALA A 6 20.81 -16.87 16.63
CA ALA A 6 19.80 -16.48 15.66
C ALA A 6 19.94 -14.99 15.31
N THR A 7 19.76 -14.63 14.04
CA THR A 7 19.76 -13.24 13.60
C THR A 7 18.61 -12.50 14.24
N LYS A 8 18.87 -11.34 14.86
CA LYS A 8 17.88 -10.49 15.51
C LYS A 8 17.45 -9.38 14.59
N VAL A 9 16.16 -9.29 14.35
CA VAL A 9 15.56 -8.25 13.49
C VAL A 9 14.64 -7.36 14.32
N LEU A 10 14.87 -6.07 14.28
CA LEU A 10 13.96 -5.06 14.79
C LEU A 10 13.18 -4.46 13.63
N ILE A 11 11.86 -4.54 13.67
CA ILE A 11 10.98 -3.84 12.74
C ILE A 11 10.40 -2.62 13.45
N ILE A 12 10.52 -1.43 12.84
CA ILE A 12 9.94 -0.19 13.35
C ILE A 12 8.82 0.22 12.42
N GLY A 13 7.59 -0.18 12.78
CA GLY A 13 6.38 0.05 12.01
C GLY A 13 5.82 1.45 12.17
N TYR A 14 5.41 2.08 11.06
CA TYR A 14 4.63 3.32 11.11
C TYR A 14 3.31 3.12 11.85
N VAL A 15 2.67 1.98 11.63
CA VAL A 15 1.52 1.45 12.36
C VAL A 15 1.75 -0.03 12.67
N TRP A 16 0.94 -0.58 13.56
CA TRP A 16 0.87 -2.03 13.74
C TRP A 16 0.29 -2.69 12.47
N PRO A 17 0.77 -3.87 12.05
CA PRO A 17 0.28 -4.54 10.85
C PRO A 17 -1.21 -4.86 10.93
N GLU A 18 -1.93 -4.51 9.87
CA GLU A 18 -3.35 -4.82 9.69
C GLU A 18 -3.56 -5.50 8.33
N PRO A 19 -3.21 -6.79 8.17
CA PRO A 19 -3.23 -7.47 6.88
C PRO A 19 -4.61 -7.53 6.23
N ARG A 20 -5.67 -7.55 7.05
CA ARG A 20 -7.06 -7.60 6.58
C ARG A 20 -7.65 -6.22 6.28
N SER A 21 -6.91 -5.14 6.48
CA SER A 21 -7.40 -3.78 6.21
C SER A 21 -6.59 -3.02 5.15
N SER A 22 -5.36 -3.46 4.85
CA SER A 22 -4.50 -2.80 3.86
C SER A 22 -3.54 -3.78 3.18
N ALA A 23 -3.22 -3.51 1.91
CA ALA A 23 -2.19 -4.26 1.18
C ALA A 23 -0.80 -4.10 1.80
N ALA A 24 -0.48 -2.91 2.33
CA ALA A 24 0.78 -2.67 3.04
C ALA A 24 0.89 -3.52 4.31
N GLY A 25 -0.20 -3.65 5.09
CA GLY A 25 -0.24 -4.58 6.22
C GLY A 25 -0.05 -6.03 5.81
N GLY A 26 -0.67 -6.45 4.71
CA GLY A 26 -0.48 -7.78 4.13
C GLY A 26 0.97 -8.02 3.69
N HIS A 27 1.58 -7.06 3.00
CA HIS A 27 2.99 -7.14 2.57
C HIS A 27 3.95 -7.20 3.75
N MET A 28 3.73 -6.38 4.78
CA MET A 28 4.53 -6.47 6.01
C MET A 28 4.46 -7.86 6.63
N MET A 29 3.27 -8.48 6.71
CA MET A 29 3.14 -9.85 7.22
C MET A 29 3.92 -10.86 6.38
N GLN A 30 3.95 -10.70 5.06
CA GLN A 30 4.73 -11.56 4.16
C GLN A 30 6.24 -11.43 4.42
N ILE A 31 6.73 -10.20 4.64
CA ILE A 31 8.13 -9.95 5.01
C ILE A 31 8.44 -10.59 6.37
N LEU A 32 7.59 -10.39 7.38
CA LEU A 32 7.76 -11.00 8.70
C LEU A 32 7.80 -12.52 8.63
N GLN A 33 6.88 -13.14 7.86
CA GLN A 33 6.86 -14.58 7.67
C GLN A 33 8.15 -15.09 6.99
N SER A 34 8.63 -14.36 5.97
CA SER A 34 9.89 -14.71 5.30
C SER A 34 11.08 -14.71 6.25
N PHE A 35 11.13 -13.80 7.22
CA PHE A 35 12.16 -13.77 8.26
C PHE A 35 12.00 -14.91 9.28
N LEU A 36 10.77 -15.20 9.70
CA LEU A 36 10.47 -16.33 10.58
C LEU A 36 10.88 -17.66 9.95
N ASP A 37 10.66 -17.85 8.65
CA ASP A 37 11.04 -19.05 7.91
C ASP A 37 12.57 -19.27 7.86
N GLN A 38 13.36 -18.19 8.05
CA GLN A 38 14.81 -18.28 8.22
C GLN A 38 15.23 -18.60 9.67
N GLY A 39 14.28 -18.70 10.60
CA GLY A 39 14.56 -18.92 12.01
C GLY A 39 15.11 -17.68 12.73
N TRP A 40 14.81 -16.47 12.24
CA TRP A 40 15.26 -15.22 12.82
C TRP A 40 14.38 -14.80 14.02
N GLU A 41 14.97 -14.11 14.98
CA GLU A 41 14.27 -13.57 16.14
C GLU A 41 13.72 -12.17 15.81
N LEU A 42 12.39 -12.03 15.79
CA LEU A 42 11.75 -10.78 15.40
C LEU A 42 11.22 -10.00 16.61
N THR A 43 11.48 -8.70 16.61
CA THR A 43 10.83 -7.73 17.48
C THR A 43 10.14 -6.69 16.61
N PHE A 44 8.84 -6.53 16.76
CA PHE A 44 8.06 -5.48 16.09
C PHE A 44 7.78 -4.35 17.07
N SER A 45 8.10 -3.13 16.67
CA SER A 45 7.90 -1.92 17.48
C SER A 45 7.13 -0.88 16.67
N SER A 46 6.25 -0.14 17.33
CA SER A 46 5.55 0.98 16.70
C SER A 46 5.26 2.07 17.73
N PRO A 47 5.33 3.37 17.35
CA PRO A 47 4.87 4.47 18.20
C PRO A 47 3.35 4.70 18.08
N ALA A 48 2.66 3.99 17.18
CA ALA A 48 1.23 4.14 16.98
C ALA A 48 0.43 3.38 18.03
N ASN A 49 -0.77 3.89 18.31
CA ASN A 49 -1.76 3.13 19.07
C ASN A 49 -2.20 1.90 18.27
N GLU A 50 -2.61 0.86 18.97
CA GLU A 50 -3.18 -0.33 18.35
C GLU A 50 -4.48 0.02 17.61
N GLY A 51 -4.60 -0.46 16.37
CA GLY A 51 -5.80 -0.36 15.57
C GLY A 51 -6.79 -1.49 15.87
N GLU A 52 -8.03 -1.29 15.44
CA GLU A 52 -9.13 -2.28 15.60
C GLU A 52 -8.83 -3.60 14.85
N HIS A 53 -8.03 -3.53 13.78
CA HIS A 53 -7.71 -4.66 12.91
C HIS A 53 -6.25 -5.12 13.02
N LYS A 54 -5.58 -4.74 14.13
CA LYS A 54 -4.20 -5.16 14.40
C LYS A 54 -4.09 -6.68 14.43
N GLU A 55 -3.05 -7.20 13.79
CA GLU A 55 -2.73 -8.64 13.88
C GLU A 55 -2.06 -8.97 15.21
N ASP A 56 -2.33 -10.16 15.74
CA ASP A 56 -1.66 -10.69 16.93
C ASP A 56 -0.29 -11.28 16.55
N LEU A 57 0.73 -10.43 16.58
CA LEU A 57 2.09 -10.85 16.24
C LEU A 57 2.68 -11.78 17.28
N THR A 58 2.21 -11.73 18.53
CA THR A 58 2.71 -12.60 19.61
C THR A 58 2.30 -14.06 19.37
N ALA A 59 1.14 -14.30 18.77
CA ALA A 59 0.70 -15.63 18.36
C ALA A 59 1.62 -16.26 17.29
N LEU A 60 2.36 -15.42 16.53
CA LEU A 60 3.34 -15.84 15.53
C LEU A 60 4.76 -15.99 16.12
N GLY A 61 4.94 -15.75 17.41
CA GLY A 61 6.25 -15.77 18.07
C GLY A 61 7.07 -14.49 17.89
N ILE A 62 6.47 -13.41 17.41
CA ILE A 62 7.12 -12.11 17.26
C ILE A 62 6.93 -11.30 18.54
N ARG A 63 8.02 -10.78 19.08
CA ARG A 63 7.95 -9.90 20.26
C ARG A 63 7.38 -8.55 19.87
N GLU A 64 6.33 -8.11 20.54
CA GLU A 64 5.79 -6.75 20.42
C GLU A 64 6.40 -5.82 21.47
N CYS A 65 6.82 -4.63 21.06
CA CYS A 65 7.39 -3.63 21.96
C CYS A 65 6.94 -2.22 21.52
N PRO A 66 5.92 -1.62 22.16
CA PRO A 66 5.57 -0.22 21.91
C PRO A 66 6.75 0.71 22.19
N ILE A 67 6.92 1.71 21.34
CA ILE A 67 7.98 2.73 21.47
C ILE A 67 7.37 4.14 21.43
N GLU A 68 8.09 5.11 21.92
CA GLU A 68 7.64 6.50 21.96
C GLU A 68 8.50 7.38 21.05
N LEU A 69 7.84 8.31 20.36
CA LEU A 69 8.52 9.34 19.58
C LEU A 69 9.26 10.30 20.52
N ASN A 70 10.46 10.72 20.12
CA ASN A 70 11.27 11.71 20.84
C ASN A 70 11.57 11.35 22.31
N ASN A 71 11.62 10.08 22.66
CA ASN A 71 11.89 9.59 24.00
C ASN A 71 13.20 8.79 24.06
N ALA A 72 14.05 9.07 25.05
CA ALA A 72 15.32 8.37 25.26
C ALA A 72 15.16 6.90 25.68
N SER A 73 13.93 6.44 26.01
CA SER A 73 13.67 5.02 26.27
C SER A 73 14.02 4.13 25.07
N PHE A 74 13.85 4.64 23.84
CA PHE A 74 14.22 3.92 22.62
C PHE A 74 15.73 3.63 22.56
N ASP A 75 16.57 4.57 22.98
CA ASP A 75 18.03 4.41 22.93
C ASP A 75 18.51 3.22 23.79
N ARG A 76 17.94 3.10 24.99
CA ARG A 76 18.23 1.95 25.87
C ARG A 76 17.68 0.65 25.28
N PHE A 77 16.44 0.69 24.80
CA PHE A 77 15.78 -0.46 24.20
C PHE A 77 16.59 -1.02 23.01
N VAL A 78 16.98 -0.18 22.07
CA VAL A 78 17.73 -0.65 20.88
C VAL A 78 19.13 -1.12 21.22
N ALA A 79 19.81 -0.47 22.18
CA ALA A 79 21.14 -0.89 22.67
C ALA A 79 21.08 -2.25 23.39
N GLU A 80 20.05 -2.50 24.20
CA GLU A 80 19.85 -3.79 24.90
C GLU A 80 19.43 -4.90 23.94
N LEU A 81 18.58 -4.61 22.94
CA LEU A 81 18.16 -5.56 21.93
C LEU A 81 19.33 -5.98 21.05
N ALA A 82 20.21 -5.01 20.71
CA ALA A 82 21.36 -5.18 19.82
C ALA A 82 20.97 -5.95 18.53
N PRO A 83 20.09 -5.39 17.69
CA PRO A 83 19.63 -6.05 16.47
C PRO A 83 20.75 -6.12 15.42
N ASP A 84 20.75 -7.20 14.62
CA ASP A 84 21.61 -7.34 13.45
C ASP A 84 21.03 -6.59 12.23
N ILE A 85 19.70 -6.52 12.17
CA ILE A 85 18.95 -5.85 11.08
C ILE A 85 17.89 -4.96 11.72
N VAL A 86 17.72 -3.74 11.19
CA VAL A 86 16.60 -2.85 11.51
C VAL A 86 15.85 -2.51 10.24
N LEU A 87 14.58 -2.88 10.18
CA LEU A 87 13.68 -2.54 9.08
C LEU A 87 12.77 -1.39 9.50
N PHE A 88 12.82 -0.30 8.76
CA PHE A 88 11.95 0.86 8.92
C PHE A 88 10.78 0.76 7.96
N ASP A 89 9.56 0.70 8.47
CA ASP A 89 8.35 0.77 7.67
C ASP A 89 8.05 2.24 7.38
N GLN A 90 8.27 2.63 6.14
CA GLN A 90 8.21 3.98 5.61
C GLN A 90 9.33 4.93 6.08
N PHE A 91 9.67 5.90 5.23
CA PHE A 91 10.77 6.84 5.46
C PHE A 91 10.63 7.64 6.75
N MET A 92 9.41 7.88 7.23
CA MET A 92 9.17 8.63 8.47
C MET A 92 9.70 7.90 9.70
N MET A 93 9.70 6.56 9.69
CA MET A 93 10.28 5.77 10.79
C MET A 93 11.80 5.83 10.76
N GLU A 94 12.39 5.82 9.57
CA GLU A 94 13.83 6.04 9.42
C GLU A 94 14.25 7.42 9.94
N GLU A 95 13.53 8.49 9.57
CA GLU A 95 13.82 9.84 10.06
C GLU A 95 13.74 9.97 11.58
N GLN A 96 12.79 9.30 12.22
CA GLN A 96 12.61 9.37 13.67
C GLN A 96 13.63 8.53 14.43
N PHE A 97 14.01 7.38 13.92
CA PHE A 97 14.75 6.38 14.67
C PHE A 97 16.10 6.00 14.03
N GLY A 98 16.32 6.24 12.73
CA GLY A 98 17.50 5.79 12.01
C GLY A 98 18.81 6.30 12.60
N TRP A 99 18.90 7.59 12.91
CA TRP A 99 20.09 8.19 13.53
C TRP A 99 20.37 7.62 14.94
N ARG A 100 19.35 7.20 15.69
CA ARG A 100 19.49 6.56 17.00
C ARG A 100 20.01 5.14 16.86
N VAL A 101 19.49 4.40 15.84
CA VAL A 101 20.02 3.08 15.50
C VAL A 101 21.49 3.18 15.11
N GLU A 102 21.86 4.14 14.26
CA GLU A 102 23.25 4.36 13.87
C GLU A 102 24.15 4.64 15.08
N GLN A 103 23.67 5.44 16.03
CA GLN A 103 24.42 5.79 17.24
C GLN A 103 24.62 4.59 18.20
N HIS A 104 23.60 3.76 18.39
CA HIS A 104 23.59 2.71 19.41
C HIS A 104 23.87 1.30 18.85
N CYS A 105 23.62 1.07 17.56
CA CYS A 105 23.84 -0.20 16.86
C CYS A 105 24.51 0.05 15.49
N PRO A 106 25.74 0.60 15.45
CA PRO A 106 26.38 1.05 14.20
C PRO A 106 26.63 -0.08 13.20
N ASN A 107 26.62 -1.33 13.64
CA ASN A 107 26.82 -2.50 12.77
C ASN A 107 25.51 -3.13 12.29
N ALA A 108 24.35 -2.65 12.72
CA ALA A 108 23.08 -3.14 12.27
C ALA A 108 22.82 -2.73 10.81
N LEU A 109 22.40 -3.69 9.98
CA LEU A 109 21.94 -3.40 8.63
C LEU A 109 20.63 -2.61 8.70
N ARG A 110 20.58 -1.46 8.04
CA ARG A 110 19.40 -0.58 7.98
C ARG A 110 18.66 -0.80 6.68
N VAL A 111 17.44 -1.27 6.77
CA VAL A 111 16.58 -1.58 5.63
C VAL A 111 15.36 -0.67 5.67
N LEU A 112 15.02 -0.06 4.56
CA LEU A 112 13.81 0.74 4.41
C LEU A 112 12.77 -0.06 3.62
N GLU A 113 11.57 -0.21 4.14
CA GLU A 113 10.40 -0.68 3.40
C GLU A 113 9.56 0.54 3.01
N THR A 114 9.34 0.77 1.72
CA THR A 114 8.71 2.00 1.23
C THR A 114 7.21 1.90 1.09
N SER A 115 6.65 0.69 0.95
CA SER A 115 5.25 0.37 0.58
C SER A 115 4.81 0.99 -0.76
N ASP A 116 5.10 2.26 -0.99
CA ASP A 116 4.98 3.01 -2.23
C ASP A 116 5.77 4.32 -2.08
N LEU A 117 6.09 4.99 -3.19
CA LEU A 117 6.68 6.32 -3.14
C LEU A 117 5.62 7.36 -2.77
N GLN A 118 5.66 7.82 -1.51
CA GLN A 118 4.71 8.81 -1.02
C GLN A 118 4.82 10.15 -1.74
N CYS A 119 6.03 10.55 -2.14
CA CYS A 119 6.25 11.77 -2.90
C CYS A 119 5.62 11.69 -4.31
N LEU A 120 5.66 10.55 -4.96
CA LEU A 120 4.98 10.31 -6.23
C LEU A 120 3.46 10.38 -6.06
N ARG A 121 2.92 9.67 -5.08
CA ARG A 121 1.49 9.72 -4.76
C ARG A 121 1.01 11.13 -4.43
N HIS A 122 1.81 11.90 -3.68
CA HIS A 122 1.51 13.28 -3.34
C HIS A 122 1.52 14.19 -4.58
N ALA A 123 2.52 14.08 -5.44
CA ALA A 123 2.63 14.86 -6.67
C ALA A 123 1.43 14.61 -7.59
N ARG A 124 1.06 13.36 -7.80
CA ARG A 124 -0.13 12.97 -8.58
C ARG A 124 -1.43 13.49 -7.98
N HIS A 125 -1.57 13.45 -6.65
CA HIS A 125 -2.73 14.03 -5.96
C HIS A 125 -2.80 15.54 -6.12
N GLN A 126 -1.67 16.24 -6.05
CA GLN A 126 -1.63 17.68 -6.27
C GLN A 126 -2.01 18.03 -7.71
N ARG A 127 -1.46 17.30 -8.67
CA ARG A 127 -1.81 17.46 -10.08
C ARG A 127 -3.30 17.25 -10.35
N LEU A 128 -3.91 16.22 -9.77
CA LEU A 128 -5.37 16.02 -9.85
C LEU A 128 -6.12 17.26 -9.35
N LYS A 129 -5.73 17.82 -8.21
CA LYS A 129 -6.37 19.02 -7.66
C LYS A 129 -6.24 20.23 -8.59
N ASP A 130 -5.09 20.38 -9.24
CA ASP A 130 -4.85 21.51 -10.15
C ASP A 130 -5.70 21.37 -11.43
N VAL A 131 -5.76 20.16 -12.01
CA VAL A 131 -6.62 19.86 -13.17
C VAL A 131 -8.10 20.15 -12.85
N LEU A 132 -8.57 19.74 -11.67
CA LEU A 132 -9.95 19.98 -11.26
C LEU A 132 -10.24 21.48 -11.03
N LYS A 133 -9.26 22.29 -10.62
CA LYS A 133 -9.41 23.76 -10.48
C LYS A 133 -9.40 24.49 -11.82
N GLU A 134 -8.62 24.00 -12.79
CA GLU A 134 -8.52 24.57 -14.12
C GLU A 134 -9.79 24.41 -14.95
N GLY A 135 -10.80 23.69 -14.42
CA GLY A 135 -12.09 23.53 -15.07
C GLY A 135 -12.05 22.59 -16.26
N THR A 136 -11.08 21.69 -16.30
CA THR A 136 -11.08 20.56 -17.24
C THR A 136 -12.43 19.88 -17.13
N GLU A 137 -13.06 19.55 -18.27
CA GLU A 137 -14.30 18.78 -18.26
C GLU A 137 -14.11 17.59 -17.33
N GLU A 138 -14.95 17.50 -16.31
CA GLU A 138 -14.78 16.58 -15.16
C GLU A 138 -14.66 15.09 -15.55
N ASP A 139 -14.75 14.78 -16.84
CA ASP A 139 -14.75 13.43 -17.40
C ASP A 139 -13.52 13.13 -18.28
N ASP A 140 -12.70 14.11 -18.65
CA ASP A 140 -11.44 13.85 -19.40
C ASP A 140 -10.22 13.89 -18.48
N PHE A 141 -9.83 12.74 -17.95
CA PHE A 141 -8.61 12.56 -17.17
C PHE A 141 -7.41 12.06 -18.02
N SER A 142 -7.56 11.99 -19.33
CA SER A 142 -6.47 11.57 -20.24
C SER A 142 -5.16 12.33 -19.97
N PRO A 143 -5.17 13.67 -19.70
CA PRO A 143 -3.96 14.40 -19.38
C PRO A 143 -3.28 13.96 -18.08
N LEU A 144 -4.03 13.39 -17.11
CA LEU A 144 -3.47 12.87 -15.87
C LEU A 144 -2.75 11.54 -16.09
N PHE A 145 -3.25 10.73 -17.03
CA PHE A 145 -2.73 9.38 -17.28
C PHE A 145 -1.64 9.33 -18.33
N ALA A 146 -1.45 10.42 -19.09
CA ALA A 146 -0.47 10.52 -20.17
C ALA A 146 0.80 11.28 -19.77
N GLN A 147 1.06 11.49 -18.48
CA GLN A 147 2.26 12.19 -18.03
C GLN A 147 3.51 11.35 -18.30
N ALA A 148 4.51 11.99 -18.93
CA ALA A 148 5.83 11.39 -19.05
C ALA A 148 6.55 11.36 -17.68
N PRO A 149 7.41 10.36 -17.41
CA PRO A 149 8.16 10.25 -16.16
C PRO A 149 8.94 11.53 -15.80
N GLU A 150 9.45 12.26 -16.80
CA GLU A 150 10.16 13.52 -16.61
C GLU A 150 9.27 14.64 -16.06
N GLN A 151 8.00 14.67 -16.44
CA GLN A 151 7.03 15.64 -15.93
C GLN A 151 6.62 15.30 -14.48
N GLU A 152 6.41 14.03 -14.18
CA GLU A 152 6.19 13.59 -12.81
C GLU A 152 7.38 13.94 -11.91
N PHE A 153 8.60 13.68 -12.37
CA PHE A 153 9.82 14.05 -11.67
C PHE A 153 9.90 15.55 -11.38
N GLN A 154 9.61 16.42 -12.36
CA GLN A 154 9.65 17.87 -12.17
C GLN A 154 8.68 18.34 -11.08
N HIS A 155 7.49 17.78 -11.00
CA HIS A 155 6.52 18.11 -9.96
C HIS A 155 6.89 17.54 -8.59
N MET A 156 7.50 16.38 -8.57
CA MET A 156 7.82 15.62 -7.37
C MET A 156 9.11 16.14 -6.70
N SER A 157 10.20 16.34 -7.50
CA SER A 157 11.54 16.62 -7.00
C SER A 157 11.68 17.93 -6.23
N VAL A 158 10.81 18.91 -6.51
CA VAL A 158 10.83 20.21 -5.82
C VAL A 158 10.20 20.15 -4.42
N THR A 159 9.49 19.08 -4.10
CA THR A 159 8.78 18.95 -2.82
C THR A 159 9.72 18.55 -1.68
N ASP A 160 9.45 19.05 -0.47
CA ASP A 160 10.20 18.62 0.71
C ASP A 160 9.95 17.15 1.04
N LEU A 161 8.77 16.63 0.68
CA LEU A 161 8.44 15.21 0.83
C LEU A 161 9.40 14.32 0.03
N ALA A 162 9.66 14.66 -1.24
CA ALA A 162 10.61 13.90 -2.07
C ALA A 162 12.02 13.96 -1.50
N LYS A 163 12.48 15.14 -1.08
CA LYS A 163 13.82 15.30 -0.48
C LYS A 163 14.01 14.43 0.75
N ARG A 164 12.98 14.35 1.61
CA ARG A 164 13.00 13.54 2.83
C ARG A 164 13.01 12.04 2.51
N GLU A 165 12.13 11.60 1.61
CA GLU A 165 12.01 10.19 1.22
C GLU A 165 13.29 9.70 0.53
N ILE A 166 13.82 10.47 -0.42
CA ILE A 166 15.11 10.18 -1.09
C ILE A 166 16.27 10.16 -0.08
N ALA A 167 16.30 11.10 0.86
CA ALA A 167 17.33 11.12 1.89
C ALA A 167 17.28 9.89 2.80
N ALA A 168 16.08 9.37 3.12
CA ALA A 168 15.93 8.14 3.89
C ALA A 168 16.47 6.92 3.14
N ILE A 169 16.22 6.82 1.82
CA ILE A 169 16.81 5.78 0.96
C ILE A 169 18.35 5.82 1.04
N TYR A 170 18.96 7.02 0.94
CA TYR A 170 20.41 7.15 1.02
C TYR A 170 21.00 6.85 2.41
N ARG A 171 20.24 6.97 3.48
CA ARG A 171 20.69 6.65 4.84
C ARG A 171 20.57 5.17 5.19
N CYS A 172 19.81 4.41 4.38
CA CYS A 172 19.68 2.96 4.53
C CYS A 172 20.67 2.21 3.64
N ASP A 173 21.02 0.99 4.03
CA ASP A 173 21.88 0.10 3.27
C ASP A 173 21.12 -0.56 2.12
N LEU A 174 19.79 -0.73 2.28
CA LEU A 174 18.89 -1.31 1.28
C LEU A 174 17.48 -0.73 1.45
N SER A 175 16.78 -0.55 0.32
CA SER A 175 15.36 -0.20 0.31
C SER A 175 14.56 -1.25 -0.45
N LEU A 176 13.50 -1.77 0.20
CA LEU A 176 12.56 -2.71 -0.40
C LEU A 176 11.49 -1.92 -1.15
N MET A 177 11.35 -2.19 -2.43
CA MET A 177 10.45 -1.49 -3.34
C MET A 177 9.44 -2.47 -3.91
N ILE A 178 8.16 -2.14 -3.84
CA ILE A 178 7.09 -3.00 -4.37
C ILE A 178 6.91 -2.86 -5.88
N SER A 179 7.33 -1.73 -6.47
CA SER A 179 7.05 -1.33 -7.85
C SER A 179 8.33 -1.16 -8.65
N GLU A 180 8.45 -1.89 -9.76
CA GLU A 180 9.58 -1.74 -10.71
C GLU A 180 9.55 -0.37 -11.40
N VAL A 181 8.36 0.18 -11.68
CA VAL A 181 8.21 1.54 -12.25
C VAL A 181 8.77 2.59 -11.30
N GLU A 182 8.58 2.43 -10.00
CA GLU A 182 9.15 3.33 -8.99
C GLU A 182 10.67 3.17 -8.88
N ILE A 183 11.19 1.95 -8.98
CA ILE A 183 12.64 1.70 -9.05
C ILE A 183 13.23 2.42 -10.28
N GLU A 184 12.59 2.25 -11.43
CA GLU A 184 13.04 2.90 -12.67
C GLU A 184 13.03 4.42 -12.56
N LEU A 185 11.97 5.02 -12.00
CA LEU A 185 11.87 6.45 -11.72
C LEU A 185 13.02 6.93 -10.81
N LEU A 186 13.29 6.20 -9.73
CA LEU A 186 14.37 6.55 -8.80
C LEU A 186 15.74 6.47 -9.45
N VAL A 187 16.00 5.45 -10.24
CA VAL A 187 17.30 5.27 -10.92
C VAL A 187 17.48 6.28 -12.05
N GLN A 188 16.48 6.46 -12.90
CA GLN A 188 16.61 7.28 -14.08
C GLN A 188 16.51 8.78 -13.80
N GLN A 189 15.61 9.19 -12.91
CA GLN A 189 15.32 10.60 -12.68
C GLN A 189 16.03 11.16 -11.44
N PHE A 190 16.10 10.39 -10.36
CA PHE A 190 16.82 10.80 -9.14
C PHE A 190 18.26 10.33 -9.10
N HIS A 191 18.69 9.53 -10.08
CA HIS A 191 20.06 8.98 -10.18
C HIS A 191 20.50 8.19 -8.95
N LEU A 192 19.54 7.49 -8.30
CA LEU A 192 19.88 6.63 -7.17
C LEU A 192 20.70 5.43 -7.64
N PRO A 193 21.72 5.02 -6.86
CA PRO A 193 22.45 3.79 -7.13
C PRO A 193 21.50 2.58 -7.09
N PRO A 194 21.43 1.75 -8.17
CA PRO A 194 20.54 0.57 -8.18
C PRO A 194 20.81 -0.41 -7.03
N ALA A 195 22.04 -0.43 -6.51
CA ALA A 195 22.43 -1.30 -5.40
C ALA A 195 21.70 -0.97 -4.07
N LEU A 196 21.12 0.23 -3.94
CA LEU A 196 20.31 0.61 -2.77
C LEU A 196 18.86 0.13 -2.86
N LEU A 197 18.43 -0.36 -4.04
CA LEU A 197 17.03 -0.67 -4.32
C LEU A 197 16.88 -2.17 -4.60
N HIS A 198 15.92 -2.78 -3.94
CA HIS A 198 15.59 -4.19 -4.13
C HIS A 198 14.11 -4.33 -4.41
N TRP A 199 13.77 -4.96 -5.52
CA TRP A 199 12.40 -5.28 -5.83
C TRP A 199 11.86 -6.37 -4.90
N CYS A 200 10.90 -6.01 -4.08
CA CYS A 200 10.23 -6.87 -3.11
C CYS A 200 8.72 -6.79 -3.34
N PRO A 201 8.19 -7.53 -4.33
CA PRO A 201 6.78 -7.45 -4.69
C PRO A 201 5.89 -8.09 -3.63
N LEU A 202 4.56 -7.84 -3.74
CA LEU A 202 3.57 -8.64 -3.02
C LEU A 202 3.73 -10.11 -3.40
N MET A 203 3.98 -10.96 -2.40
CA MET A 203 4.13 -12.40 -2.57
C MET A 203 2.74 -13.03 -2.58
N LEU A 204 2.40 -13.68 -3.68
CA LEU A 204 1.09 -14.32 -3.81
C LEU A 204 1.21 -15.79 -3.44
N GLU A 205 0.34 -16.24 -2.55
CA GLU A 205 0.16 -17.65 -2.26
C GLU A 205 -0.54 -18.36 -3.44
N GLN A 206 -0.63 -19.70 -3.35
CA GLN A 206 -1.29 -20.50 -4.39
C GLN A 206 -2.71 -20.02 -4.63
N LEU A 207 -3.10 -20.01 -5.90
CA LEU A 207 -4.45 -19.69 -6.32
C LEU A 207 -5.47 -20.56 -5.55
N PRO A 208 -6.45 -19.95 -4.88
CA PRO A 208 -7.57 -20.68 -4.32
C PRO A 208 -8.25 -21.47 -5.46
N GLN A 209 -8.57 -22.74 -5.23
CA GLN A 209 -9.27 -23.54 -6.22
C GLN A 209 -10.78 -23.40 -6.05
N GLY A 210 -11.53 -23.37 -7.13
CA GLY A 210 -12.98 -23.54 -7.09
C GLY A 210 -13.79 -22.23 -7.02
N PHE A 211 -13.40 -21.20 -7.76
CA PHE A 211 -14.21 -19.97 -7.88
C PHE A 211 -15.56 -20.25 -8.52
N ALA A 212 -16.59 -19.53 -8.05
CA ALA A 212 -17.87 -19.53 -8.72
C ALA A 212 -17.73 -19.04 -10.17
N PRO A 213 -18.33 -19.70 -11.15
CA PRO A 213 -18.35 -19.22 -12.53
C PRO A 213 -19.05 -17.86 -12.60
N PHE A 214 -18.72 -17.06 -13.62
CA PHE A 214 -19.19 -15.69 -13.79
C PHE A 214 -20.71 -15.54 -13.68
N GLU A 215 -21.46 -16.52 -14.19
CA GLU A 215 -22.94 -16.54 -14.19
C GLU A 215 -23.53 -16.65 -12.77
N GLN A 216 -22.79 -17.22 -11.84
CA GLN A 216 -23.19 -17.35 -10.43
C GLN A 216 -22.76 -16.17 -9.58
N ARG A 217 -21.89 -15.28 -10.11
CA ARG A 217 -21.46 -14.08 -9.42
C ARG A 217 -22.51 -12.98 -9.55
N ALA A 218 -22.58 -12.13 -8.51
CA ALA A 218 -23.56 -11.05 -8.48
C ALA A 218 -22.88 -9.68 -8.66
N HIS A 219 -23.30 -8.64 -8.21
CA HIS A 219 -22.88 -7.26 -8.09
C HIS A 219 -21.44 -6.88 -8.60
N LEU A 220 -21.22 -5.60 -8.77
CA LEU A 220 -19.89 -4.99 -8.91
C LEU A 220 -19.34 -4.69 -7.51
N LEU A 221 -18.02 -4.74 -7.37
CA LEU A 221 -17.35 -4.50 -6.07
C LEU A 221 -16.27 -3.43 -6.21
N SER A 222 -16.09 -2.62 -5.19
CA SER A 222 -14.87 -1.86 -4.96
C SER A 222 -14.46 -2.03 -3.51
N ILE A 223 -13.15 -2.19 -3.26
CA ILE A 223 -12.63 -2.43 -1.93
C ILE A 223 -11.40 -1.57 -1.64
N GLY A 224 -11.28 -1.10 -0.40
CA GLY A 224 -10.08 -0.39 0.05
C GLY A 224 -10.30 0.44 1.30
N ASN A 225 -9.26 0.60 2.10
CA ASN A 225 -9.28 1.39 3.33
C ASN A 225 -9.70 2.84 3.05
N PHE A 226 -10.73 3.33 3.73
CA PHE A 226 -11.29 4.68 3.54
C PHE A 226 -10.36 5.80 4.04
N ARG A 227 -9.36 5.50 4.88
CA ARG A 227 -8.35 6.46 5.31
C ARG A 227 -7.32 6.75 4.22
N HIS A 228 -7.20 5.87 3.21
CA HIS A 228 -6.28 6.05 2.10
C HIS A 228 -6.88 6.97 1.04
N ALA A 229 -6.24 8.11 0.80
CA ALA A 229 -6.78 9.18 -0.04
C ALA A 229 -7.18 8.75 -1.47
N PRO A 230 -6.39 7.93 -2.21
CA PRO A 230 -6.79 7.42 -3.52
C PRO A 230 -8.10 6.62 -3.50
N ASN A 231 -8.32 5.82 -2.46
CA ASN A 231 -9.55 5.04 -2.33
C ASN A 231 -10.76 5.95 -2.08
N TRP A 232 -10.61 6.94 -1.20
CA TRP A 232 -11.68 7.89 -0.92
C TRP A 232 -12.05 8.73 -2.15
N ASP A 233 -11.07 9.19 -2.89
CA ASP A 233 -11.27 9.90 -4.15
C ASP A 233 -12.02 9.05 -5.19
N ALA A 234 -11.59 7.78 -5.36
CA ALA A 234 -12.26 6.84 -6.25
C ALA A 234 -13.73 6.59 -5.87
N VAL A 235 -14.04 6.49 -4.57
CA VAL A 235 -15.43 6.35 -4.08
C VAL A 235 -16.27 7.55 -4.46
N LEU A 236 -15.74 8.77 -4.28
CA LEU A 236 -16.45 10.01 -4.66
C LEU A 236 -16.65 10.10 -6.18
N TRP A 237 -15.64 9.77 -6.95
CA TRP A 237 -15.74 9.78 -8.40
C TRP A 237 -16.72 8.72 -8.90
N MET A 238 -16.66 7.51 -8.36
CA MET A 238 -17.68 6.49 -8.65
C MET A 238 -19.08 7.00 -8.34
N LYS A 239 -19.31 7.53 -7.14
CA LYS A 239 -20.65 7.99 -6.74
C LYS A 239 -21.22 9.06 -7.65
N ASN A 240 -20.40 10.04 -8.01
CA ASN A 240 -20.88 11.25 -8.65
C ASN A 240 -20.90 11.16 -10.18
N ARG A 241 -20.01 10.34 -10.78
CA ARG A 241 -19.79 10.33 -12.24
C ARG A 241 -19.94 8.94 -12.85
N VAL A 242 -19.21 7.94 -12.37
CA VAL A 242 -19.14 6.62 -13.00
C VAL A 242 -20.43 5.83 -12.78
N TRP A 243 -20.91 5.79 -11.53
CA TRP A 243 -22.07 4.99 -11.16
C TRP A 243 -23.38 5.42 -11.86
N PRO A 244 -23.70 6.72 -11.97
CA PRO A 244 -24.87 7.15 -12.72
C PRO A 244 -24.88 6.68 -14.19
N LEU A 245 -23.71 6.70 -14.85
CA LEU A 245 -23.59 6.21 -16.23
C LEU A 245 -23.81 4.71 -16.34
N ILE A 246 -23.23 3.94 -15.40
CA ILE A 246 -23.46 2.48 -15.35
C ILE A 246 -24.95 2.18 -15.13
N ARG A 247 -25.58 2.87 -14.18
CA ARG A 247 -27.02 2.67 -13.87
C ARG A 247 -27.95 3.07 -15.02
N GLN A 248 -27.54 4.03 -15.83
CA GLN A 248 -28.30 4.39 -17.05
C GLN A 248 -28.34 3.23 -18.05
N GLN A 249 -27.24 2.50 -18.20
CA GLN A 249 -27.15 1.35 -19.13
C GLN A 249 -27.63 0.05 -18.48
N LEU A 250 -27.42 -0.11 -17.19
CA LEU A 250 -27.73 -1.31 -16.41
C LEU A 250 -28.57 -0.93 -15.17
N PRO A 251 -29.88 -0.68 -15.33
CA PRO A 251 -30.74 -0.18 -14.24
C PRO A 251 -30.80 -1.10 -13.00
N GLY A 252 -30.54 -2.40 -13.17
CA GLY A 252 -30.51 -3.38 -12.08
C GLY A 252 -29.15 -3.57 -11.40
N ALA A 253 -28.09 -2.91 -11.89
CA ALA A 253 -26.75 -3.09 -11.34
C ALA A 253 -26.66 -2.69 -9.85
N GLN A 254 -25.86 -3.42 -9.09
CA GLN A 254 -25.56 -3.17 -7.69
C GLN A 254 -24.04 -2.99 -7.52
N LEU A 255 -23.61 -1.99 -6.79
CA LEU A 255 -22.21 -1.76 -6.44
C LEU A 255 -22.05 -1.88 -4.93
N HIS A 256 -21.19 -2.79 -4.50
CA HIS A 256 -20.82 -3.00 -3.10
C HIS A 256 -19.45 -2.39 -2.83
N LEU A 257 -19.38 -1.46 -1.88
CA LEU A 257 -18.14 -0.78 -1.50
C LEU A 257 -17.73 -1.23 -0.10
N TYR A 258 -16.63 -1.98 -0.05
CA TYR A 258 -16.05 -2.46 1.20
C TYR A 258 -14.83 -1.63 1.57
N GLY A 259 -14.58 -1.52 2.87
CA GLY A 259 -13.36 -0.90 3.36
C GLY A 259 -13.32 -0.78 4.87
N ALA A 260 -12.10 -0.87 5.42
CA ALA A 260 -11.86 -0.59 6.82
C ALA A 260 -12.04 0.90 7.13
N TYR A 261 -12.37 1.20 8.38
CA TYR A 261 -12.47 2.57 8.90
C TYR A 261 -13.46 3.47 8.15
N THR A 262 -14.66 2.95 7.90
CA THR A 262 -15.73 3.69 7.20
C THR A 262 -16.12 4.96 7.98
N PRO A 263 -15.81 6.17 7.48
CA PRO A 263 -16.18 7.39 8.18
C PRO A 263 -17.66 7.71 7.97
N PRO A 264 -18.31 8.51 8.84
CA PRO A 264 -19.71 8.90 8.70
C PRO A 264 -20.05 9.49 7.32
N LYS A 265 -19.12 10.25 6.73
CA LYS A 265 -19.29 10.81 5.37
C LYS A 265 -19.37 9.75 4.28
N ALA A 266 -18.68 8.60 4.45
CA ALA A 266 -18.78 7.48 3.50
C ALA A 266 -20.08 6.71 3.72
N ALA A 267 -20.46 6.45 4.98
CA ALA A 267 -21.73 5.82 5.32
C ALA A 267 -22.94 6.60 4.74
N ALA A 268 -22.88 7.94 4.73
CA ALA A 268 -23.90 8.81 4.16
C ALA A 268 -24.09 8.65 2.63
N LEU A 269 -23.13 8.06 1.92
CA LEU A 269 -23.25 7.76 0.48
C LEU A 269 -24.09 6.52 0.19
N HIS A 270 -24.41 5.71 1.22
CA HIS A 270 -25.22 4.50 1.08
C HIS A 270 -26.60 4.83 0.50
N ASN A 271 -26.93 4.25 -0.64
CA ASN A 271 -28.21 4.51 -1.33
C ASN A 271 -28.67 3.25 -2.08
N PRO A 272 -29.42 2.34 -1.42
CA PRO A 272 -29.90 1.10 -2.03
C PRO A 272 -30.81 1.34 -3.23
N ALA A 273 -31.59 2.42 -3.23
CA ALA A 273 -32.46 2.75 -4.37
C ALA A 273 -31.68 3.02 -5.65
N GLN A 274 -30.45 3.54 -5.51
CA GLN A 274 -29.51 3.72 -6.60
C GLN A 274 -28.59 2.50 -6.81
N GLY A 275 -28.73 1.42 -6.03
CA GLY A 275 -27.83 0.28 -6.08
C GLY A 275 -26.40 0.58 -5.60
N PHE A 276 -26.21 1.61 -4.78
CA PHE A 276 -24.90 2.02 -4.25
C PHE A 276 -24.82 1.69 -2.76
N HIS A 277 -24.10 0.62 -2.43
CA HIS A 277 -24.08 0.05 -1.09
C HIS A 277 -22.73 0.24 -0.41
N ILE A 278 -22.71 0.93 0.71
CA ILE A 278 -21.56 0.96 1.62
C ILE A 278 -21.70 -0.25 2.55
N MET A 279 -20.76 -1.19 2.45
CA MET A 279 -20.81 -2.49 3.12
C MET A 279 -19.92 -2.54 4.36
N ASN A 280 -19.19 -1.45 4.66
CA ASN A 280 -18.20 -1.39 5.72
C ASN A 280 -17.03 -2.37 5.51
N TRP A 281 -16.42 -2.84 6.58
CA TRP A 281 -15.29 -3.75 6.53
C TRP A 281 -15.70 -5.17 6.10
N ALA A 282 -14.88 -5.79 5.24
CA ALA A 282 -14.99 -7.19 4.88
C ALA A 282 -14.03 -8.00 5.75
N GLU A 283 -14.53 -8.98 6.47
CA GLU A 283 -13.70 -9.88 7.27
C GLU A 283 -12.75 -10.71 6.39
N ASP A 284 -13.25 -11.14 5.23
CA ASP A 284 -12.49 -11.83 4.20
C ASP A 284 -12.67 -11.12 2.85
N ALA A 285 -11.61 -10.41 2.44
CA ALA A 285 -11.59 -9.67 1.18
C ALA A 285 -11.67 -10.59 -0.04
N LEU A 286 -11.04 -11.77 0.00
CA LEU A 286 -11.06 -12.72 -1.11
C LEU A 286 -12.44 -13.36 -1.27
N GLN A 287 -13.14 -13.62 -0.17
CA GLN A 287 -14.50 -14.13 -0.22
C GLN A 287 -15.46 -13.15 -0.93
N VAL A 288 -15.45 -11.87 -0.54
CA VAL A 288 -16.32 -10.87 -1.18
C VAL A 288 -15.90 -10.58 -2.61
N MET A 289 -14.60 -10.63 -2.91
CA MET A 289 -14.06 -10.47 -4.25
C MET A 289 -14.49 -11.61 -5.18
N SER A 290 -14.41 -12.86 -4.74
CA SER A 290 -14.79 -14.03 -5.54
C SER A 290 -16.29 -14.10 -5.86
N ALA A 291 -17.13 -13.48 -5.03
CA ALA A 291 -18.57 -13.38 -5.25
C ALA A 291 -18.97 -12.25 -6.24
N ALA A 292 -18.06 -11.34 -6.54
CA ALA A 292 -18.31 -10.21 -7.42
C ALA A 292 -18.07 -10.55 -8.90
N ARG A 293 -18.87 -9.96 -9.79
CA ARG A 293 -18.68 -10.08 -11.24
C ARG A 293 -17.51 -9.26 -11.74
N ILE A 294 -17.32 -8.06 -11.19
CA ILE A 294 -16.29 -7.11 -11.62
C ILE A 294 -15.78 -6.37 -10.40
N CYS A 295 -14.47 -6.22 -10.31
CA CYS A 295 -13.81 -5.30 -9.39
C CYS A 295 -13.64 -3.93 -10.07
N LEU A 296 -14.18 -2.87 -9.47
CA LEU A 296 -14.01 -1.49 -9.94
C LEU A 296 -12.95 -0.79 -9.08
N ALA A 297 -11.87 -0.35 -9.72
CA ALA A 297 -10.79 0.39 -9.08
C ALA A 297 -10.42 1.64 -9.89
N PRO A 298 -11.33 2.61 -10.05
CA PRO A 298 -11.10 3.80 -10.88
C PRO A 298 -10.26 4.82 -10.11
N LEU A 299 -8.96 4.56 -9.97
CA LEU A 299 -8.03 5.42 -9.25
C LEU A 299 -7.57 6.56 -10.15
N ARG A 300 -7.73 7.82 -9.73
CA ARG A 300 -7.26 8.98 -10.46
C ARG A 300 -5.83 9.37 -10.10
N PHE A 301 -5.34 8.91 -8.95
CA PHE A 301 -3.96 9.04 -8.51
C PHE A 301 -3.59 7.89 -7.57
N GLY A 302 -2.31 7.66 -7.38
CA GLY A 302 -1.75 6.59 -6.53
C GLY A 302 -0.30 6.35 -6.84
N ALA A 303 0.32 5.45 -6.09
CA ALA A 303 1.66 4.93 -6.30
C ALA A 303 1.67 3.45 -5.89
N GLY A 304 2.75 2.74 -6.11
CA GLY A 304 2.90 1.33 -5.78
C GLY A 304 1.97 0.39 -6.54
N ILE A 305 1.92 -0.86 -6.12
CA ILE A 305 1.01 -1.90 -6.63
C ILE A 305 -0.31 -1.86 -5.85
N LYS A 306 -1.41 -2.08 -6.56
CA LYS A 306 -2.77 -2.05 -5.99
C LYS A 306 -3.20 -3.46 -5.58
N GLY A 307 -2.96 -3.85 -4.33
CA GLY A 307 -3.26 -5.18 -3.81
C GLY A 307 -4.66 -5.68 -4.16
N LYS A 308 -5.68 -4.81 -4.16
CA LYS A 308 -7.05 -5.17 -4.56
C LYS A 308 -7.17 -5.74 -5.99
N LEU A 309 -6.30 -5.33 -6.90
CA LEU A 309 -6.27 -5.86 -8.27
C LEU A 309 -5.59 -7.22 -8.29
N LEU A 310 -4.57 -7.44 -7.46
CA LEU A 310 -3.98 -8.77 -7.26
C LEU A 310 -5.00 -9.72 -6.62
N ASP A 311 -5.72 -9.27 -5.61
CA ASP A 311 -6.80 -10.05 -4.98
C ASP A 311 -7.87 -10.43 -6.00
N ALA A 312 -8.24 -9.50 -6.90
CA ALA A 312 -9.18 -9.76 -7.97
C ALA A 312 -8.65 -10.81 -8.95
N MET A 313 -7.36 -10.73 -9.33
CA MET A 313 -6.70 -11.74 -10.18
C MET A 313 -6.68 -13.11 -9.48
N LEU A 314 -6.31 -13.17 -8.20
CA LEU A 314 -6.35 -14.40 -7.39
C LEU A 314 -7.75 -15.03 -7.38
N CYS A 315 -8.80 -14.21 -7.32
CA CYS A 315 -10.19 -14.66 -7.31
C CYS A 315 -10.78 -14.92 -8.71
N GLY A 316 -10.01 -14.73 -9.77
CA GLY A 316 -10.53 -14.77 -11.14
C GLY A 316 -11.69 -13.79 -11.37
N THR A 317 -11.65 -12.63 -10.69
CA THR A 317 -12.63 -11.56 -10.82
C THR A 317 -12.08 -10.50 -11.77
N PRO A 318 -12.72 -10.29 -12.94
CA PRO A 318 -12.30 -9.27 -13.88
C PRO A 318 -12.26 -7.89 -13.23
N SER A 319 -11.27 -7.07 -13.59
CA SER A 319 -11.11 -5.72 -13.02
C SER A 319 -11.27 -4.65 -14.08
N VAL A 320 -11.89 -3.54 -13.72
CA VAL A 320 -11.91 -2.31 -14.50
C VAL A 320 -11.19 -1.23 -13.68
N THR A 321 -10.12 -0.72 -14.24
CA THR A 321 -9.24 0.24 -13.55
C THR A 321 -8.72 1.31 -14.53
N THR A 322 -7.95 2.25 -14.01
CA THR A 322 -7.28 3.31 -14.77
C THR A 322 -5.81 2.92 -15.02
N PRO A 323 -5.08 3.63 -15.91
CA PRO A 323 -3.65 3.42 -16.07
C PRO A 323 -2.84 3.51 -14.76
N VAL A 324 -3.18 4.45 -13.87
CA VAL A 324 -2.59 4.53 -12.53
C VAL A 324 -2.92 3.31 -11.67
N GLY A 325 -4.10 2.73 -11.85
CA GLY A 325 -4.50 1.53 -11.13
C GLY A 325 -3.71 0.30 -11.54
N SER A 326 -3.47 0.11 -12.84
CA SER A 326 -2.75 -1.04 -13.41
C SER A 326 -1.24 -0.86 -13.51
N GLU A 327 -0.71 0.30 -13.08
CA GLU A 327 0.73 0.57 -13.11
C GLU A 327 1.52 -0.50 -12.36
N SER A 328 2.65 -0.93 -12.92
CA SER A 328 3.51 -2.03 -12.41
C SER A 328 2.85 -3.42 -12.38
N MET A 329 1.70 -3.61 -13.04
CA MET A 329 0.98 -4.88 -13.06
C MET A 329 0.92 -5.53 -14.45
N SER A 330 1.41 -4.85 -15.47
CA SER A 330 1.56 -5.41 -16.83
C SER A 330 3.02 -5.75 -17.10
N GLN A 331 3.28 -6.91 -17.68
CA GLN A 331 4.60 -7.22 -18.25
C GLN A 331 4.72 -6.62 -19.65
N ASP A 332 5.97 -6.38 -20.09
CA ASP A 332 6.30 -5.82 -21.37
C ASP A 332 5.47 -6.42 -22.53
N GLY A 333 4.68 -5.56 -23.18
CA GLY A 333 3.90 -5.90 -24.37
C GLY A 333 2.60 -6.71 -24.13
N LEU A 334 2.27 -7.06 -22.89
CA LEU A 334 0.98 -7.66 -22.56
C LEU A 334 0.02 -6.57 -22.08
N PRO A 335 -1.13 -6.39 -22.74
CA PRO A 335 -2.15 -5.48 -22.23
C PRO A 335 -2.67 -5.98 -20.87
N TRP A 336 -3.14 -5.08 -20.06
CA TRP A 336 -3.91 -5.41 -18.85
C TRP A 336 -5.05 -6.37 -19.22
N PRO A 337 -5.19 -7.53 -18.56
CA PRO A 337 -6.20 -8.53 -18.91
C PRO A 337 -7.63 -8.06 -18.65
#